data_3093b0f3fed9d2ffbf1ce07e9bc19c3a
#
_entry.id   3093b0f3fed9d2ffbf1ce07e9bc19c3a
#
_cell.length_a   1.000
_cell.length_b   1.000
_cell.length_c   1.000
_cell.angle_alpha   90.00
_cell.angle_beta   90.00
_cell.angle_gamma   90.00
#
_symmetry.space_group_name_H-M   'P 1'
#
loop_
_entity.id
_entity.type
_entity.pdbx_description
1 polymer ?
#
loop_
_entity_poly.entity_id
_entity_poly.type
_entity_poly.pdbx_seq_one_letter_code
_entity_poly.pdbx_strand_id
1 'polypeptide(L)'
;MEDGTSKSPRHTGDTDPTCELRNILDRIADKWSLLVIYVLADGVRRFTELRREIDGISQRMLTLTLRHLEREGLVRRTVFAVVPPRVDYQLTPLGSTLLDTIQSLVAWASEHGNEIAAARAAYDARAEADDSAASAVS
;
A
#
# COMPACT_ATOMS: atom_id res chain seq x y z
N MET A 1 2.68 -27.95 -31.43
CA MET A 1 2.58 -27.87 -30.79
C MET A 1 2.34 -27.62 -30.02
N GLU A 2 2.30 -27.53 -29.88
CA GLU A 2 1.98 -27.29 -29.16
C GLU A 2 2.11 -26.80 -28.51
N ASP A 3 2.59 -26.43 -28.37
CA ASP A 3 2.74 -25.99 -27.53
C ASP A 3 2.25 -25.23 -27.14
N GLY A 4 2.52 -24.69 -27.77
CA GLY A 4 2.00 -23.53 -27.37
C GLY A 4 0.92 -23.62 -26.56
N THR A 5 0.48 -24.20 -26.67
CA THR A 5 -0.45 -24.42 -25.90
C THR A 5 -0.26 -24.30 -24.59
N SER A 6 0.80 -24.35 -24.24
CA SER A 6 1.02 -24.33 -22.93
C SER A 6 0.57 -23.13 -22.26
N LYS A 7 0.47 -22.07 -22.87
CA LYS A 7 0.12 -20.96 -22.16
C LYS A 7 -1.24 -20.79 -21.93
N SER A 8 -2.01 -21.18 -22.68
CA SER A 8 -3.33 -20.94 -22.48
C SER A 8 -3.92 -21.38 -21.23
N PRO A 9 -3.56 -22.38 -20.70
CA PRO A 9 -4.19 -22.86 -19.55
C PRO A 9 -4.24 -21.92 -18.44
N ARG A 10 -3.42 -21.07 -18.36
CA ARG A 10 -3.40 -20.33 -17.26
C ARG A 10 -4.55 -19.53 -17.03
N HIS A 11 -5.38 -19.30 -17.88
CA HIS A 11 -6.35 -18.42 -17.50
C HIS A 11 -7.61 -18.98 -17.07
N THR A 12 -7.85 -20.10 -16.96
CA THR A 12 -9.12 -20.56 -16.56
C THR A 12 -9.23 -20.49 -15.09
N GLY A 13 -9.26 -19.38 -14.51
CA GLY A 13 -9.44 -19.27 -13.14
C GLY A 13 -8.29 -19.77 -12.34
N ASP A 14 -7.35 -20.30 -12.99
CA ASP A 14 -6.23 -20.85 -12.32
C ASP A 14 -5.13 -19.85 -12.43
N THR A 15 -5.20 -18.77 -11.73
CA THR A 15 -4.27 -17.68 -11.86
C THR A 15 -2.96 -18.00 -11.18
N ASP A 16 -1.87 -17.71 -11.86
CA ASP A 16 -0.56 -17.82 -11.27
C ASP A 16 -0.48 -16.88 -10.08
N PRO A 17 -0.12 -17.35 -8.89
CA PRO A 17 -0.03 -16.48 -7.71
C PRO A 17 0.84 -15.25 -7.91
N THR A 18 1.89 -15.35 -8.71
CA THR A 18 2.75 -14.22 -8.99
C THR A 18 2.03 -13.14 -9.79
N CYS A 19 1.22 -13.52 -10.75
CA CYS A 19 0.43 -12.59 -11.52
C CYS A 19 -0.64 -11.93 -10.65
N GLU A 20 -1.25 -12.70 -9.78
CA GLU A 20 -2.25 -12.19 -8.89
C GLU A 20 -1.67 -11.16 -7.94
N LEU A 21 -0.51 -11.45 -7.37
CA LEU A 21 0.17 -10.52 -6.48
C LEU A 21 0.55 -9.24 -7.21
N ARG A 22 1.03 -9.36 -8.44
CA ARG A 22 1.41 -8.20 -9.22
C ARG A 22 0.21 -7.30 -9.49
N ASN A 23 -0.93 -7.90 -9.82
CA ASN A 23 -2.14 -7.14 -10.06
C ASN A 23 -2.58 -6.38 -8.82
N ILE A 24 -2.49 -7.02 -7.66
CA ILE A 24 -2.85 -6.37 -6.41
C ILE A 24 -1.91 -5.20 -6.12
N LEU A 25 -0.61 -5.42 -6.30
CA LEU A 25 0.36 -4.36 -6.05
C LEU A 25 0.16 -3.18 -6.99
N ASP A 26 -0.19 -3.46 -8.24
CA ASP A 26 -0.42 -2.40 -9.21
C ASP A 26 -1.70 -1.63 -8.96
N ARG A 27 -2.72 -2.29 -8.43
CA ARG A 27 -4.03 -1.69 -8.32
C ARG A 27 -4.35 -1.09 -6.97
N ILE A 28 -4.04 -1.78 -5.89
CA ILE A 28 -4.54 -1.34 -4.60
C ILE A 28 -3.50 -1.26 -3.50
N ALA A 29 -2.29 -1.69 -3.75
CA ALA A 29 -1.29 -1.74 -2.70
C ALA A 29 -0.20 -0.69 -2.83
N ASP A 30 -0.47 0.42 -3.51
CA ASP A 30 0.51 1.48 -3.53
C ASP A 30 0.54 2.21 -2.18
N LYS A 31 1.59 2.96 -1.97
CA LYS A 31 1.85 3.60 -0.70
C LYS A 31 0.69 4.47 -0.20
N TRP A 32 0.16 5.31 -1.06
CA TRP A 32 -0.88 6.24 -0.64
C TRP A 32 -2.20 5.52 -0.38
N SER A 33 -2.53 4.51 -1.18
CA SER A 33 -3.76 3.74 -0.98
C SER A 33 -3.74 3.02 0.37
N LEU A 34 -2.61 2.40 0.70
CA LEU A 34 -2.51 1.69 1.98
C LEU A 34 -2.57 2.66 3.16
N LEU A 35 -1.97 3.83 3.02
CA LEU A 35 -2.04 4.83 4.08
C LEU A 35 -3.46 5.36 4.30
N VAL A 36 -4.20 5.61 3.21
CA VAL A 36 -5.59 6.05 3.34
C VAL A 36 -6.43 5.00 4.05
N ILE A 37 -6.29 3.74 3.65
CA ILE A 37 -7.05 2.67 4.29
C ILE A 37 -6.70 2.56 5.78
N TYR A 38 -5.43 2.69 6.10
CA TYR A 38 -4.98 2.60 7.48
C TYR A 38 -5.57 3.72 8.34
N VAL A 39 -5.58 4.95 7.81
CA VAL A 39 -6.13 6.09 8.55
C VAL A 39 -7.64 5.95 8.71
N LEU A 40 -8.34 5.38 7.74
CA LEU A 40 -9.78 5.18 7.82
C LEU A 40 -10.19 4.09 8.81
N ALA A 41 -9.20 3.41 9.42
CA ALA A 41 -9.49 2.40 10.42
C ALA A 41 -10.32 2.96 11.59
N ASP A 42 -10.08 4.21 11.93
CA ASP A 42 -10.73 4.82 13.09
C ASP A 42 -12.12 5.36 12.80
N GLY A 43 -12.57 5.26 11.57
CA GLY A 43 -13.92 5.66 11.23
C GLY A 43 -13.96 6.67 10.09
N VAL A 44 -15.11 7.33 9.97
CA VAL A 44 -15.37 8.27 8.89
C VAL A 44 -14.43 9.46 8.96
N ARG A 45 -13.95 9.91 7.80
CA ARG A 45 -13.09 11.08 7.69
C ARG A 45 -13.53 11.94 6.53
N ARG A 46 -13.31 13.23 6.69
CA ARG A 46 -13.49 14.17 5.59
C ARG A 46 -12.17 14.34 4.86
N PHE A 47 -12.24 14.92 3.66
CA PHE A 47 -11.05 15.12 2.84
C PHE A 47 -9.95 15.88 3.58
N THR A 48 -10.31 16.97 4.25
CA THR A 48 -9.31 17.78 4.94
C THR A 48 -8.69 17.05 6.12
N GLU A 49 -9.46 16.18 6.77
CA GLU A 49 -8.94 15.39 7.86
C GLU A 49 -7.94 14.36 7.35
N LEU A 50 -8.25 13.69 6.23
CA LEU A 50 -7.33 12.75 5.63
C LEU A 50 -6.04 13.43 5.20
N ARG A 51 -6.16 14.59 4.60
CA ARG A 51 -4.98 15.31 4.14
C ARG A 51 -4.08 15.70 5.29
N ARG A 52 -4.68 16.08 6.41
CA ARG A 52 -3.91 16.46 7.59
C ARG A 52 -3.26 15.26 8.26
N GLU A 53 -3.95 14.11 8.26
CA GLU A 53 -3.45 12.92 8.93
C GLU A 53 -2.44 12.13 8.12
N ILE A 54 -2.43 12.30 6.80
CA ILE A 54 -1.48 11.60 5.94
C ILE A 54 -0.38 12.56 5.55
N ASP A 55 0.74 12.44 6.24
CA ASP A 55 1.85 13.35 6.07
C ASP A 55 2.41 13.31 4.65
N GLY A 56 2.58 14.46 4.06
CA GLY A 56 3.22 14.56 2.74
C GLY A 56 2.31 14.36 1.54
N ILE A 57 1.05 14.02 1.74
CA ILE A 57 0.17 13.81 0.58
C ILE A 57 -0.35 15.14 0.05
N SER A 58 -0.27 15.32 -1.26
CA SER A 58 -0.81 16.52 -1.89
C SER A 58 -2.31 16.38 -2.08
N GLN A 59 -2.99 17.51 -2.27
CA GLN A 59 -4.42 17.50 -2.53
C GLN A 59 -4.72 16.69 -3.78
N ARG A 60 -3.91 16.84 -4.82
CA ARG A 60 -4.11 16.11 -6.07
C ARG A 60 -3.95 14.61 -5.86
N MET A 61 -2.92 14.21 -5.14
CA MET A 61 -2.68 12.79 -4.93
C MET A 61 -3.77 12.17 -4.07
N LEU A 62 -4.24 12.87 -3.04
CA LEU A 62 -5.32 12.36 -2.21
C LEU A 62 -6.60 12.21 -3.02
N THR A 63 -6.91 13.18 -3.87
CA THR A 63 -8.09 13.11 -4.74
C THR A 63 -8.02 11.87 -5.63
N LEU A 64 -6.87 11.66 -6.28
CA LEU A 64 -6.72 10.52 -7.18
C LEU A 64 -6.78 9.20 -6.41
N THR A 65 -6.16 9.15 -5.26
CA THR A 65 -6.15 7.94 -4.44
C THR A 65 -7.56 7.58 -3.97
N LEU A 66 -8.32 8.56 -3.51
CA LEU A 66 -9.68 8.30 -3.05
C LEU A 66 -10.58 7.85 -4.18
N ARG A 67 -10.45 8.44 -5.37
CA ARG A 67 -11.22 8.00 -6.52
C ARG A 67 -10.88 6.56 -6.89
N HIS A 68 -9.62 6.23 -6.85
CA HIS A 68 -9.16 4.89 -7.16
C HIS A 68 -9.73 3.88 -6.16
N LEU A 69 -9.65 4.18 -4.87
CA LEU A 69 -10.15 3.28 -3.84
C LEU A 69 -11.66 3.14 -3.89
N GLU A 70 -12.36 4.20 -4.23
CA GLU A 70 -13.80 4.13 -4.41
C GLU A 70 -14.15 3.24 -5.60
N ARG A 71 -13.42 3.39 -6.70
CA ARG A 71 -13.64 2.57 -7.89
C ARG A 71 -13.41 1.09 -7.62
N GLU A 72 -12.41 0.77 -6.78
CA GLU A 72 -12.11 -0.61 -6.44
C GLU A 72 -13.03 -1.19 -5.35
N GLY A 73 -13.96 -0.37 -4.85
CA GLY A 73 -14.91 -0.84 -3.86
C GLY A 73 -14.38 -0.91 -2.44
N LEU A 74 -13.26 -0.27 -2.17
CA LEU A 74 -12.63 -0.33 -0.85
C LEU A 74 -13.03 0.84 0.05
N VAL A 75 -13.45 1.95 -0.55
CA VAL A 75 -13.84 3.16 0.16
C VAL A 75 -15.20 3.62 -0.35
N ARG A 76 -16.04 4.06 0.57
CA ARG A 76 -17.34 4.64 0.24
C ARG A 76 -17.26 6.14 0.41
N ARG A 77 -17.75 6.84 -0.59
CA ARG A 77 -17.84 8.29 -0.55
C ARG A 77 -19.29 8.66 -0.42
N THR A 78 -19.65 9.39 0.61
CA THR A 78 -21.03 9.81 0.84
C THR A 78 -21.11 11.33 0.77
N VAL A 79 -21.96 11.83 -0.12
CA VAL A 79 -22.16 13.27 -0.28
C VAL A 79 -23.44 13.66 0.43
N PHE A 80 -23.35 14.65 1.29
CA PHE A 80 -24.51 15.16 2.00
C PHE A 80 -24.92 16.48 1.37
N ALA A 81 -26.19 16.58 1.00
CA ALA A 81 -26.73 17.78 0.36
C ALA A 81 -27.09 18.80 1.42
N VAL A 82 -26.10 19.35 2.06
CA VAL A 82 -26.26 20.38 3.09
C VAL A 82 -25.47 21.59 2.66
N VAL A 83 -25.59 22.68 3.41
CA VAL A 83 -24.88 23.92 3.11
C VAL A 83 -24.02 24.26 4.31
N PRO A 84 -22.70 24.27 4.16
CA PRO A 84 -21.95 23.91 2.95
C PRO A 84 -21.99 22.39 2.70
N PRO A 85 -21.72 21.93 1.47
CA PRO A 85 -21.75 20.53 1.15
C PRO A 85 -20.71 19.75 1.95
N ARG A 86 -21.06 18.54 2.32
CA ARG A 86 -20.16 17.70 3.10
C ARG A 86 -19.97 16.37 2.40
N VAL A 87 -18.74 15.88 2.37
CA VAL A 87 -18.41 14.59 1.80
C VAL A 87 -17.66 13.78 2.85
N ASP A 88 -18.16 12.60 3.12
CA ASP A 88 -17.53 11.69 4.08
C ASP A 88 -16.93 10.51 3.34
N TYR A 89 -15.79 10.03 3.83
CA TYR A 89 -15.12 8.84 3.32
C TYR A 89 -15.03 7.81 4.43
N GLN A 90 -15.30 6.56 4.10
CA GLN A 90 -15.19 5.47 5.05
C GLN A 90 -14.88 4.18 4.34
N LEU A 91 -14.36 3.21 5.08
CA LEU A 91 -14.09 1.89 4.50
C LEU A 91 -15.40 1.16 4.24
N THR A 92 -15.42 0.42 3.14
CA THR A 92 -16.49 -0.56 2.88
C THR A 92 -16.13 -1.84 3.65
N PRO A 93 -17.06 -2.81 3.72
CA PRO A 93 -16.68 -4.10 4.30
C PRO A 93 -15.49 -4.72 3.59
N LEU A 94 -15.40 -4.58 2.26
CA LEU A 94 -14.24 -5.07 1.53
C LEU A 94 -12.98 -4.33 1.95
N GLY A 95 -13.06 -3.01 2.09
CA GLY A 95 -11.92 -2.22 2.56
C GLY A 95 -11.45 -2.65 3.94
N SER A 96 -12.37 -3.03 4.81
CA SER A 96 -12.01 -3.51 6.13
C SER A 96 -11.23 -4.81 6.08
N THR A 97 -11.51 -5.68 5.12
CA THR A 97 -10.71 -6.91 5.00
C THR A 97 -9.28 -6.59 4.60
N LEU A 98 -9.08 -5.61 3.75
CA LEU A 98 -7.72 -5.19 3.39
C LEU A 98 -7.02 -4.53 4.58
N LEU A 99 -7.77 -3.77 5.37
CA LEU A 99 -7.22 -3.16 6.58
C LEU A 99 -6.63 -4.20 7.51
N ASP A 100 -7.29 -5.34 7.69
CA ASP A 100 -6.78 -6.41 8.53
C ASP A 100 -5.40 -6.87 8.07
N THR A 101 -5.21 -6.98 6.77
CA THR A 101 -3.93 -7.37 6.20
C THR A 101 -2.87 -6.30 6.44
N ILE A 102 -3.26 -5.04 6.28
CA ILE A 102 -2.34 -3.92 6.52
C ILE A 102 -1.92 -3.89 7.99
N GLN A 103 -2.84 -4.10 8.89
CA GLN A 103 -2.54 -4.11 10.32
C GLN A 103 -1.58 -5.24 10.68
N SER A 104 -1.73 -6.39 10.03
CA SER A 104 -0.78 -7.49 10.22
C SER A 104 0.62 -7.09 9.74
N LEU A 105 0.68 -6.39 8.62
CA LEU A 105 1.96 -5.92 8.10
C LEU A 105 2.61 -4.92 9.06
N VAL A 106 1.81 -4.00 9.61
CA VAL A 106 2.32 -3.02 10.57
C VAL A 106 2.84 -3.73 11.83
N ALA A 107 2.10 -4.72 12.32
CA ALA A 107 2.52 -5.48 13.49
C ALA A 107 3.83 -6.21 13.23
N TRP A 108 3.97 -6.80 12.06
CA TRP A 108 5.21 -7.48 11.68
C TRP A 108 6.38 -6.49 11.67
N ALA A 109 6.17 -5.33 11.08
CA ALA A 109 7.22 -4.32 10.99
C ALA A 109 7.63 -3.83 12.38
N SER A 110 6.66 -3.65 13.27
CA SER A 110 6.97 -3.23 14.65
C SER A 110 7.74 -4.31 15.39
N GLU A 111 7.34 -5.55 15.19
CA GLU A 111 7.96 -6.67 15.89
C GLU A 111 9.40 -6.89 15.44
N HIS A 112 9.67 -6.70 14.16
CA HIS A 112 10.97 -7.02 13.59
C HIS A 112 11.81 -5.80 13.21
N GLY A 113 11.36 -4.62 13.59
CA GLY A 113 12.08 -3.39 13.24
C GLY A 113 13.51 -3.36 13.75
N ASN A 114 13.73 -3.86 14.96
CA ASN A 114 15.08 -3.88 15.51
C ASN A 114 16.00 -4.83 14.75
N GLU A 115 15.47 -5.95 14.31
CA GLU A 115 16.25 -6.90 13.53
C GLU A 115 16.62 -6.31 12.17
N ILE A 116 15.70 -5.60 11.56
CA ILE A 116 15.95 -4.96 10.28
C ILE A 116 17.02 -3.86 10.44
N ALA A 117 16.88 -3.06 11.49
CA ALA A 117 17.84 -1.99 11.75
C ALA A 117 19.25 -2.55 12.00
N ALA A 118 19.32 -3.66 12.76
CA ALA A 118 20.60 -4.30 13.02
C ALA A 118 21.23 -4.86 11.75
N ALA A 119 20.40 -5.46 10.89
CA ALA A 119 20.90 -6.00 9.63
C ALA A 119 21.42 -4.90 8.73
N ARG A 120 20.71 -3.77 8.68
CA ARG A 120 21.12 -2.62 7.88
C ARG A 120 22.45 -2.06 8.38
N ALA A 121 22.57 -1.91 9.69
CA ALA A 121 23.80 -1.39 10.28
C ALA A 121 25.00 -2.31 9.99
N ALA A 122 24.78 -3.61 10.10
CA ALA A 122 25.85 -4.58 9.82
C ALA A 122 26.27 -4.53 8.36
N TYR A 123 25.31 -4.40 7.46
CA TYR A 123 25.61 -4.29 6.03
C TYR A 123 26.41 -3.03 5.75
N ASP A 124 25.98 -1.89 6.29
CA ASP A 124 26.64 -0.63 6.07
C ASP A 124 28.09 -0.64 6.61
N ALA A 125 28.29 -1.26 7.75
CA ALA A 125 29.64 -1.38 8.32
C ALA A 125 30.54 -2.22 7.41
N ARG A 126 30.01 -3.30 6.84
CA ARG A 126 30.78 -4.12 5.92
C ARG A 126 31.10 -3.36 4.64
N ALA A 127 30.14 -2.62 4.12
CA ALA A 127 30.35 -1.85 2.91
C ALA A 127 31.42 -0.78 3.11
N GLU A 128 31.41 -0.13 4.27
CA GLU A 128 32.43 0.86 4.58
C GLU A 128 33.81 0.23 4.71
N ALA A 129 33.88 -0.93 5.33
CA ALA A 129 35.14 -1.64 5.45
C ALA A 129 35.68 -2.07 4.08
N ASP A 130 34.81 -2.51 3.21
CA ASP A 130 35.19 -2.89 1.85
C ASP A 130 35.69 -1.67 1.07
N ASP A 131 35.02 -0.54 1.19
CA ASP A 131 35.43 0.68 0.53
C ASP A 131 36.79 1.14 1.03
N SER A 132 37.03 1.09 2.34
CA SER A 132 38.28 1.47 2.93
C SER A 132 39.42 0.56 2.44
N ALA A 133 39.16 -0.75 2.38
CA ALA A 133 40.13 -1.69 1.88
C ALA A 133 40.46 -1.44 0.43
N ALA A 134 39.48 -1.14 -0.39
CA ALA A 134 39.68 -0.86 -1.81
C ALA A 134 40.50 0.42 -1.97
N SER A 135 40.22 1.43 -1.17
CA SER A 135 40.99 2.68 -1.22
C SER A 135 42.42 2.48 -0.81
N ALA A 136 42.64 1.65 0.20
CA ALA A 136 44.00 1.41 0.67
C ALA A 136 44.85 0.67 -0.34
N VAL A 137 44.25 -0.15 -1.16
CA VAL A 137 44.96 -0.91 -2.17
C VAL A 137 45.34 -0.06 -3.36
N SER A 138 44.55 0.93 -3.71
CA SER A 138 44.90 1.79 -4.82
C SER A 138 45.81 2.88 -4.42
#